data_66651ae51547655eabbba1a9a354fe3d
#
_entry.id   66651ae51547655eabbba1a9a354fe3d
#
_cell.length_a   1.000
_cell.length_b   1.000
_cell.length_c   1.000
_cell.angle_alpha   90.00
_cell.angle_beta   90.00
_cell.angle_gamma   90.00
#
_symmetry.space_group_name_H-M   'P 1'
#
loop_
_entity.id
_entity.type
_entity.pdbx_description
1 polymer ?
#
loop_
_entity_poly.entity_id
_entity_poly.type
_entity_poly.pdbx_seq_one_letter_code
_entity_poly.pdbx_strand_id
1 'polypeptide(L)'
;MTEYGISLLPDTGSDVRSPRDYYDNLLAASRLADQLGFEYIKMTEHYMDPYGGYCADPLAFLSAVAAQTSRVRLMTGGIQASFHHPIQLAARTAQLDALSHGRLEVGFARAFLPYEFDAFGVDMDTSTERFRSTVDAVVRLWTGRQVSEDTPFFRYKGVTSQPPVTQQAHPPVWAAALFTKSSFEWIGDRGHHLLIASSPSREKAGQLKELIELYRERFLAAYGHTGRRPRVAISIALLLADSDEEARAEGGRHLRRHWDTFAAAVRSWQGRGSTSYEGYREALVDRHTAGNSEDAGMSVFGAPESAAEQIREIRDLLRPDVMLWQLDFGQQPRAAMERTLRLFAERVRPRLDETERS
;
A
#
# COMPACT_ATOMS: atom_id res chain seq x y z
N MET A 1 -4.20 15.38 -12.79
CA MET A 1 -3.82 14.17 -13.58
C MET A 1 -3.51 13.07 -12.58
N THR A 2 -4.13 11.90 -12.73
CA THR A 2 -3.90 10.73 -11.86
C THR A 2 -2.57 10.07 -12.21
N GLU A 3 -1.74 9.77 -11.22
CA GLU A 3 -0.49 9.03 -11.38
C GLU A 3 -0.72 7.53 -11.24
N TYR A 4 0.09 6.72 -11.92
CA TYR A 4 -0.06 5.27 -11.96
C TYR A 4 1.21 4.57 -11.49
N GLY A 5 1.05 3.56 -10.66
CA GLY A 5 2.16 2.76 -10.15
C GLY A 5 1.83 1.28 -10.06
N ILE A 6 2.78 0.49 -9.60
CA ILE A 6 2.57 -0.91 -9.27
C ILE A 6 2.54 -1.11 -7.76
N SER A 7 1.71 -2.04 -7.31
CA SER A 7 1.59 -2.47 -5.92
C SER A 7 1.98 -3.94 -5.83
N LEU A 8 2.88 -4.25 -4.93
CA LEU A 8 3.37 -5.60 -4.69
C LEU A 8 2.93 -6.05 -3.30
N LEU A 9 2.11 -7.10 -3.28
CA LEU A 9 1.63 -7.79 -2.09
C LEU A 9 1.71 -9.29 -2.37
N PRO A 10 2.83 -9.94 -2.03
CA PRO A 10 3.01 -11.36 -2.28
C PRO A 10 1.97 -12.22 -1.56
N ASP A 11 1.45 -13.22 -2.24
CA ASP A 11 0.57 -14.25 -1.70
C ASP A 11 1.09 -15.64 -2.04
N THR A 12 2.38 -15.84 -1.90
CA THR A 12 3.07 -17.07 -2.26
C THR A 12 3.91 -17.60 -1.09
N GLY A 13 4.09 -18.92 -1.06
CA GLY A 13 4.97 -19.62 -0.13
C GLY A 13 6.06 -20.41 -0.85
N SER A 14 7.00 -20.98 -0.08
CA SER A 14 8.15 -21.72 -0.59
C SER A 14 7.81 -23.01 -1.33
N ASP A 15 6.62 -23.56 -1.09
CA ASP A 15 6.04 -24.71 -1.78
C ASP A 15 5.58 -24.40 -3.21
N VAL A 16 5.36 -23.11 -3.52
CA VAL A 16 4.86 -22.64 -4.81
C VAL A 16 5.97 -22.00 -5.65
N ARG A 17 6.78 -21.16 -5.04
CA ARG A 17 7.83 -20.40 -5.74
C ARG A 17 9.04 -20.19 -4.85
N SER A 18 10.25 -20.38 -5.38
CA SER A 18 11.47 -20.09 -4.63
C SER A 18 11.57 -18.58 -4.34
N PRO A 19 12.14 -18.16 -3.19
CA PRO A 19 12.37 -16.75 -2.90
C PRO A 19 13.16 -16.04 -3.99
N ARG A 20 14.18 -16.70 -4.54
CA ARG A 20 15.01 -16.16 -5.62
C ARG A 20 14.16 -15.83 -6.85
N ASP A 21 13.40 -16.80 -7.36
CA ASP A 21 12.58 -16.61 -8.56
C ASP A 21 11.51 -15.54 -8.33
N TYR A 22 10.99 -15.47 -7.10
CA TYR A 22 10.02 -14.43 -6.73
C TYR A 22 10.63 -13.03 -6.83
N TYR A 23 11.75 -12.77 -6.16
CA TYR A 23 12.38 -11.45 -6.18
C TYR A 23 12.94 -11.09 -7.55
N ASP A 24 13.51 -12.04 -8.30
CA ASP A 24 13.97 -11.81 -9.68
C ASP A 24 12.83 -11.36 -10.59
N ASN A 25 11.63 -11.95 -10.43
CA ASN A 25 10.43 -11.56 -11.18
C ASN A 25 9.96 -10.15 -10.79
N LEU A 26 9.92 -9.81 -9.50
CA LEU A 26 9.50 -8.48 -9.05
C LEU A 26 10.50 -7.38 -9.43
N LEU A 27 11.80 -7.64 -9.36
CA LEU A 27 12.82 -6.71 -9.83
C LEU A 27 12.71 -6.49 -11.35
N ALA A 28 12.42 -7.54 -12.13
CA ALA A 28 12.18 -7.39 -13.57
C ALA A 28 10.92 -6.56 -13.87
N ALA A 29 9.81 -6.81 -13.16
CA ALA A 29 8.59 -6.00 -13.28
C ALA A 29 8.82 -4.55 -12.89
N SER A 30 9.61 -4.31 -11.84
CA SER A 30 9.97 -2.96 -11.37
C SER A 30 10.79 -2.17 -12.40
N ARG A 31 11.80 -2.81 -13.02
CA ARG A 31 12.56 -2.20 -14.11
C ARG A 31 11.69 -1.88 -15.32
N LEU A 32 10.80 -2.82 -15.69
CA LEU A 32 9.88 -2.62 -16.80
C LEU A 32 8.92 -1.46 -16.51
N ALA A 33 8.38 -1.35 -15.31
CA ALA A 33 7.52 -0.25 -14.90
C ALA A 33 8.24 1.11 -15.02
N ASP A 34 9.51 1.20 -14.54
CA ASP A 34 10.33 2.42 -14.70
C ASP A 34 10.53 2.78 -16.18
N GLN A 35 10.84 1.79 -17.04
CA GLN A 35 11.03 1.98 -18.48
C GLN A 35 9.74 2.43 -19.19
N LEU A 36 8.60 1.91 -18.78
CA LEU A 36 7.28 2.25 -19.33
C LEU A 36 6.68 3.55 -18.78
N GLY A 37 7.37 4.22 -17.85
CA GLY A 37 6.96 5.52 -17.33
C GLY A 37 5.89 5.47 -16.25
N PHE A 38 5.79 4.37 -15.50
CA PHE A 38 5.01 4.36 -14.27
C PHE A 38 5.68 5.25 -13.22
N GLU A 39 4.85 5.86 -12.36
CA GLU A 39 5.32 6.84 -11.37
C GLU A 39 5.70 6.21 -10.02
N TYR A 40 5.13 5.02 -9.66
CA TYR A 40 5.35 4.40 -8.36
C TYR A 40 5.64 2.91 -8.42
N ILE A 41 6.48 2.47 -7.49
CA ILE A 41 6.61 1.06 -7.08
C ILE A 41 6.36 1.00 -5.59
N LYS A 42 5.29 0.28 -5.19
CA LYS A 42 4.89 0.10 -3.81
C LYS A 42 5.12 -1.33 -3.37
N MET A 43 5.72 -1.52 -2.18
CA MET A 43 5.86 -2.81 -1.52
C MET A 43 5.25 -2.77 -0.13
N THR A 44 4.44 -3.78 0.22
CA THR A 44 3.82 -3.93 1.55
C THR A 44 4.77 -4.62 2.54
N GLU A 45 4.36 -4.83 3.78
CA GLU A 45 5.10 -5.59 4.80
C GLU A 45 4.18 -6.58 5.51
N HIS A 46 4.55 -7.87 5.49
CA HIS A 46 3.94 -8.95 6.26
C HIS A 46 4.96 -10.02 6.59
N TYR A 47 4.63 -10.90 7.52
CA TYR A 47 5.54 -11.90 8.05
C TYR A 47 4.89 -13.29 8.13
N MET A 48 5.71 -14.34 8.02
CA MET A 48 5.46 -15.72 8.42
C MET A 48 4.47 -16.53 7.58
N ASP A 49 3.35 -15.96 7.15
CA ASP A 49 2.29 -16.64 6.38
C ASP A 49 2.47 -16.38 4.87
N PRO A 50 1.99 -17.23 3.96
CA PRO A 50 1.99 -16.96 2.51
C PRO A 50 1.36 -15.62 2.12
N TYR A 51 0.36 -15.13 2.86
CA TYR A 51 -0.17 -13.78 2.65
C TYR A 51 0.86 -12.73 3.07
N GLY A 52 1.53 -12.17 2.08
CA GLY A 52 2.59 -11.18 2.28
C GLY A 52 3.94 -11.76 2.74
N GLY A 53 4.07 -13.08 2.87
CA GLY A 53 5.21 -13.72 3.54
C GLY A 53 6.58 -13.47 2.93
N TYR A 54 6.67 -13.13 1.65
CA TYR A 54 7.93 -12.73 1.01
C TYR A 54 8.18 -11.22 1.05
N CYS A 55 7.48 -10.49 1.89
CA CYS A 55 7.57 -9.05 2.05
C CYS A 55 7.95 -8.62 3.48
N ALA A 56 8.86 -9.35 4.11
CA ALA A 56 9.28 -9.08 5.48
C ALA A 56 10.03 -7.74 5.66
N ASP A 57 10.64 -7.20 4.61
CA ASP A 57 11.34 -5.93 4.66
C ASP A 57 11.19 -5.16 3.33
N PRO A 58 10.19 -4.30 3.23
CA PRO A 58 10.00 -3.48 2.03
C PRO A 58 11.17 -2.53 1.76
N LEU A 59 11.89 -2.06 2.79
CA LEU A 59 13.04 -1.18 2.60
C LEU A 59 14.21 -1.90 1.93
N ALA A 60 14.46 -3.17 2.28
CA ALA A 60 15.50 -3.97 1.63
C ALA A 60 15.18 -4.20 0.14
N PHE A 61 13.93 -4.59 -0.18
CA PHE A 61 13.50 -4.78 -1.57
C PHE A 61 13.56 -3.47 -2.36
N LEU A 62 12.99 -2.38 -1.83
CA LEU A 62 12.98 -1.09 -2.50
C LEU A 62 14.39 -0.50 -2.66
N SER A 63 15.35 -0.86 -1.81
CA SER A 63 16.78 -0.50 -2.02
C SER A 63 17.34 -1.18 -3.26
N ALA A 64 17.00 -2.46 -3.49
CA ALA A 64 17.39 -3.16 -4.71
C ALA A 64 16.70 -2.58 -5.96
N VAL A 65 15.46 -2.15 -5.85
CA VAL A 65 14.75 -1.41 -6.92
C VAL A 65 15.40 -0.06 -7.17
N ALA A 66 15.76 0.70 -6.11
CA ALA A 66 16.42 1.99 -6.23
C ALA A 66 17.69 1.94 -7.08
N ALA A 67 18.49 0.87 -6.89
CA ALA A 67 19.74 0.66 -7.61
C ALA A 67 19.54 0.28 -9.10
N GLN A 68 18.32 -0.10 -9.51
CA GLN A 68 18.02 -0.60 -10.86
C GLN A 68 17.04 0.31 -11.64
N THR A 69 16.60 1.40 -11.02
CA THR A 69 15.62 2.34 -11.58
C THR A 69 16.09 3.78 -11.38
N SER A 70 15.55 4.72 -12.16
CA SER A 70 15.99 6.12 -12.11
C SER A 70 14.88 7.13 -11.92
N ARG A 71 13.62 6.79 -12.19
CA ARG A 71 12.48 7.72 -12.22
C ARG A 71 11.40 7.39 -11.24
N VAL A 72 11.02 6.11 -11.12
CA VAL A 72 9.93 5.69 -10.24
C VAL A 72 10.18 6.12 -8.80
N ARG A 73 9.13 6.59 -8.16
CA ARG A 73 9.08 6.79 -6.71
C ARG A 73 8.90 5.45 -6.02
N LEU A 74 9.53 5.32 -4.87
CA LEU A 74 9.56 4.07 -4.09
C LEU A 74 8.66 4.27 -2.88
N MET A 75 7.57 3.51 -2.80
CA MET A 75 6.60 3.64 -1.73
C MET A 75 6.57 2.39 -0.85
N THR A 76 6.80 2.54 0.45
CA THR A 76 6.39 1.49 1.38
C THR A 76 4.87 1.54 1.56
N GLY A 77 4.19 0.39 1.61
CA GLY A 77 2.74 0.50 1.58
C GLY A 77 1.95 -0.58 2.30
N GLY A 78 2.13 -0.70 3.62
CA GLY A 78 2.88 0.13 4.55
C GLY A 78 3.77 -0.69 5.49
N ILE A 79 4.79 -0.01 5.99
CA ILE A 79 5.56 -0.55 7.11
C ILE A 79 4.64 -0.71 8.31
N GLN A 80 4.66 -1.87 8.94
CA GLN A 80 3.87 -2.16 10.14
C GLN A 80 4.49 -1.50 11.37
N ALA A 81 4.30 -0.17 11.51
CA ALA A 81 4.99 0.67 12.48
C ALA A 81 4.84 0.18 13.93
N SER A 82 3.79 -0.58 14.25
CA SER A 82 3.59 -1.17 15.57
C SER A 82 4.67 -2.20 15.97
N PHE A 83 5.39 -2.79 15.01
CA PHE A 83 6.42 -3.80 15.28
C PHE A 83 7.84 -3.25 15.29
N HIS A 84 8.02 -1.97 14.99
CA HIS A 84 9.33 -1.36 14.81
C HIS A 84 9.65 -0.33 15.90
N HIS A 85 10.95 -0.14 16.17
CA HIS A 85 11.45 0.94 16.97
C HIS A 85 11.65 2.21 16.11
N PRO A 86 11.17 3.40 16.53
CA PRO A 86 11.20 4.61 15.68
C PRO A 86 12.60 5.06 15.27
N ILE A 87 13.63 4.85 16.11
CA ILE A 87 15.03 5.18 15.76
C ILE A 87 15.48 4.33 14.55
N GLN A 88 15.18 3.04 14.54
CA GLN A 88 15.55 2.15 13.43
C GLN A 88 14.82 2.53 12.16
N LEU A 89 13.51 2.82 12.25
CA LEU A 89 12.74 3.25 11.09
C LEU A 89 13.25 4.58 10.52
N ALA A 90 13.49 5.57 11.36
CA ALA A 90 14.00 6.87 10.91
C ALA A 90 15.34 6.74 10.19
N ALA A 91 16.27 5.94 10.73
CA ALA A 91 17.58 5.72 10.12
C ALA A 91 17.50 4.95 8.80
N ARG A 92 16.76 3.84 8.74
CA ARG A 92 16.64 2.97 7.55
C ARG A 92 15.89 3.67 6.41
N THR A 93 14.84 4.40 6.71
CA THR A 93 14.11 5.18 5.71
C THR A 93 14.93 6.34 5.17
N ALA A 94 15.67 7.06 6.04
CA ALA A 94 16.61 8.10 5.59
C ALA A 94 17.75 7.54 4.73
N GLN A 95 18.23 6.32 5.02
CA GLN A 95 19.21 5.62 4.19
C GLN A 95 18.65 5.32 2.80
N LEU A 96 17.42 4.79 2.69
CA LEU A 96 16.80 4.53 1.40
C LEU A 96 16.47 5.85 0.66
N ASP A 97 16.09 6.89 1.37
CA ASP A 97 15.88 8.23 0.79
C ASP A 97 17.16 8.74 0.09
N ALA A 98 18.30 8.58 0.75
CA ALA A 98 19.60 8.93 0.17
C ALA A 98 19.97 8.02 -1.02
N LEU A 99 19.85 6.69 -0.87
CA LEU A 99 20.16 5.72 -1.94
C LEU A 99 19.29 5.90 -3.18
N SER A 100 18.06 6.36 -3.00
CA SER A 100 17.12 6.60 -4.09
C SER A 100 17.21 8.02 -4.66
N HIS A 101 18.11 8.87 -4.17
CA HIS A 101 18.20 10.29 -4.55
C HIS A 101 16.89 11.06 -4.33
N GLY A 102 16.24 10.84 -3.17
CA GLY A 102 15.01 11.54 -2.80
C GLY A 102 13.74 11.04 -3.49
N ARG A 103 13.72 9.78 -3.94
CA ARG A 103 12.53 9.17 -4.55
C ARG A 103 11.65 8.38 -3.57
N LEU A 104 12.03 8.31 -2.29
CA LEU A 104 11.28 7.57 -1.27
C LEU A 104 10.02 8.33 -0.84
N GLU A 105 8.91 7.60 -0.72
CA GLU A 105 7.71 8.00 0.02
C GLU A 105 7.39 6.91 1.06
N VAL A 106 7.20 7.30 2.32
CA VAL A 106 7.10 6.33 3.42
C VAL A 106 5.65 6.14 3.82
N GLY A 107 5.11 4.97 3.50
CA GLY A 107 3.78 4.54 3.94
C GLY A 107 3.86 3.65 5.16
N PHE A 108 3.01 3.93 6.15
CA PHE A 108 2.88 3.20 7.40
C PHE A 108 1.52 2.52 7.51
N ALA A 109 1.51 1.33 8.14
CA ALA A 109 0.30 0.60 8.49
C ALA A 109 0.34 0.16 9.96
N ARG A 110 -0.83 -0.07 10.54
CA ARG A 110 -0.96 -0.48 11.94
C ARG A 110 -0.68 -1.97 12.16
N ALA A 111 -0.71 -2.79 11.14
CA ALA A 111 -0.88 -4.23 11.16
C ALA A 111 -2.34 -4.67 11.44
N PHE A 112 -2.66 -5.96 11.24
CA PHE A 112 -4.01 -6.46 11.52
C PHE A 112 -4.10 -7.97 11.73
N LEU A 113 -3.03 -8.72 11.55
CA LEU A 113 -3.04 -10.19 11.65
C LEU A 113 -2.60 -10.61 13.05
N PRO A 114 -3.48 -11.27 13.85
CA PRO A 114 -3.19 -11.62 15.24
C PRO A 114 -1.90 -12.42 15.43
N TYR A 115 -1.57 -13.35 14.52
CA TYR A 115 -0.36 -14.14 14.63
C TYR A 115 0.92 -13.29 14.53
N GLU A 116 0.90 -12.16 13.79
CA GLU A 116 2.03 -11.25 13.74
C GLU A 116 2.19 -10.53 15.09
N PHE A 117 1.09 -10.06 15.68
CA PHE A 117 1.12 -9.44 17.01
C PHE A 117 1.65 -10.38 18.08
N ASP A 118 1.22 -11.65 18.08
CA ASP A 118 1.71 -12.67 19.01
C ASP A 118 3.21 -12.91 18.85
N ALA A 119 3.68 -13.08 17.61
CA ALA A 119 5.08 -13.37 17.33
C ALA A 119 6.01 -12.21 17.69
N PHE A 120 5.56 -10.96 17.51
CA PHE A 120 6.32 -9.77 17.89
C PHE A 120 6.10 -9.35 19.37
N GLY A 121 5.22 -10.03 20.10
CA GLY A 121 4.92 -9.71 21.51
C GLY A 121 4.28 -8.32 21.67
N VAL A 122 3.50 -7.89 20.70
CA VAL A 122 2.81 -6.59 20.70
C VAL A 122 1.34 -6.79 21.01
N ASP A 123 0.84 -6.09 22.01
CA ASP A 123 -0.57 -6.11 22.37
C ASP A 123 -1.41 -5.39 21.30
N MET A 124 -2.40 -6.10 20.74
CA MET A 124 -3.30 -5.57 19.74
C MET A 124 -4.13 -4.38 20.24
N ASP A 125 -4.53 -4.39 21.52
CA ASP A 125 -5.38 -3.33 22.08
C ASP A 125 -4.64 -1.99 22.21
N THR A 126 -3.32 -2.01 22.33
CA THR A 126 -2.48 -0.82 22.34
C THR A 126 -1.97 -0.41 20.95
N SER A 127 -2.26 -1.20 19.90
CA SER A 127 -1.66 -1.05 18.58
C SER A 127 -1.94 0.30 17.91
N THR A 128 -3.12 0.89 18.13
CA THR A 128 -3.47 2.21 17.56
C THR A 128 -2.59 3.31 18.14
N GLU A 129 -2.42 3.32 19.46
CA GLU A 129 -1.59 4.31 20.13
C GLU A 129 -0.12 4.13 19.79
N ARG A 130 0.37 2.87 19.82
CA ARG A 130 1.73 2.52 19.46
C ARG A 130 2.06 2.92 18.02
N PHE A 131 1.16 2.63 17.06
CA PHE A 131 1.30 3.04 15.66
C PHE A 131 1.45 4.56 15.52
N ARG A 132 0.52 5.33 16.11
CA ARG A 132 0.53 6.79 16.06
C ARG A 132 1.78 7.37 16.70
N SER A 133 2.15 6.88 17.87
CA SER A 133 3.37 7.31 18.58
C SER A 133 4.63 7.02 17.78
N THR A 134 4.72 5.84 17.13
CA THR A 134 5.87 5.48 16.30
C THR A 134 5.98 6.38 15.07
N VAL A 135 4.89 6.62 14.34
CA VAL A 135 4.89 7.49 13.15
C VAL A 135 5.29 8.92 13.52
N ASP A 136 4.69 9.48 14.59
CA ASP A 136 5.01 10.83 15.07
C ASP A 136 6.48 10.94 15.49
N ALA A 137 7.02 9.94 16.18
CA ALA A 137 8.43 9.89 16.59
C ALA A 137 9.38 9.81 15.40
N VAL A 138 9.05 9.03 14.36
CA VAL A 138 9.85 8.95 13.13
C VAL A 138 9.93 10.31 12.45
N VAL A 139 8.81 11.02 12.30
CA VAL A 139 8.79 12.36 11.69
C VAL A 139 9.63 13.35 12.51
N ARG A 140 9.54 13.30 13.86
CA ARG A 140 10.39 14.14 14.73
C ARG A 140 11.87 13.81 14.61
N LEU A 141 12.23 12.53 14.47
CA LEU A 141 13.63 12.10 14.27
C LEU A 141 14.21 12.53 12.92
N TRP A 142 13.39 12.61 11.88
CA TRP A 142 13.84 13.14 10.57
C TRP A 142 14.08 14.65 10.58
N THR A 143 13.28 15.39 11.35
CA THR A 143 13.25 16.87 11.29
C THR A 143 13.98 17.54 12.46
N GLY A 144 14.22 16.81 13.56
CA GLY A 144 14.76 17.34 14.80
C GLY A 144 16.22 16.92 15.09
N ARG A 145 16.81 17.59 16.04
CA ARG A 145 18.08 17.24 16.67
C ARG A 145 17.87 17.04 18.16
N GLN A 146 18.66 16.15 18.79
CA GLN A 146 18.58 15.87 20.24
C GLN A 146 17.15 15.51 20.68
N VAL A 147 16.44 14.72 19.85
CA VAL A 147 15.06 14.31 20.09
C VAL A 147 15.02 13.36 21.29
N SER A 148 14.05 13.58 22.17
CA SER A 148 13.81 12.73 23.33
C SER A 148 12.35 12.32 23.33
N GLU A 149 12.08 11.05 23.65
CA GLU A 149 10.73 10.49 23.79
C GLU A 149 10.66 9.66 25.08
N ASP A 150 9.53 9.74 25.75
CA ASP A 150 9.18 8.90 26.89
C ASP A 150 7.70 8.50 26.74
N THR A 151 7.48 7.34 26.18
CA THR A 151 6.15 6.78 25.93
C THR A 151 6.04 5.38 26.54
N PRO A 152 4.85 4.81 26.66
CA PRO A 152 4.70 3.41 27.10
C PRO A 152 5.41 2.39 26.18
N PHE A 153 5.76 2.79 24.93
CA PHE A 153 6.24 1.87 23.89
C PHE A 153 7.74 1.96 23.63
N PHE A 154 8.34 3.13 23.90
CA PHE A 154 9.77 3.36 23.70
C PHE A 154 10.23 4.59 24.49
N ARG A 155 11.50 4.55 24.92
CA ARG A 155 12.14 5.66 25.62
C ARG A 155 13.54 5.88 25.08
N TYR A 156 13.86 7.13 24.76
CA TYR A 156 15.22 7.55 24.39
C TYR A 156 15.42 9.04 24.66
N LYS A 157 16.69 9.46 24.78
CA LYS A 157 17.04 10.84 25.15
C LYS A 157 18.17 11.38 24.26
N GLY A 158 17.99 12.58 23.73
CA GLY A 158 19.04 13.32 23.01
C GLY A 158 19.49 12.65 21.72
N VAL A 159 18.61 11.96 21.00
CA VAL A 159 18.94 11.25 19.75
C VAL A 159 18.89 12.22 18.57
N THR A 160 19.94 12.22 17.75
CA THR A 160 19.93 12.80 16.39
C THR A 160 20.04 11.65 15.40
N SER A 161 19.01 11.47 14.56
CA SER A 161 18.98 10.39 13.58
C SER A 161 20.08 10.58 12.51
N GLN A 162 20.69 9.46 12.10
CA GLN A 162 21.67 9.39 11.02
C GLN A 162 21.34 8.21 10.10
N PRO A 163 21.53 8.36 8.75
CA PRO A 163 21.85 9.63 8.08
C PRO A 163 20.70 10.63 8.16
N PRO A 164 20.90 11.91 7.86
CA PRO A 164 19.79 12.84 7.67
C PRO A 164 19.01 12.49 6.41
N VAL A 165 17.73 12.88 6.35
CA VAL A 165 16.90 12.72 5.14
C VAL A 165 17.41 13.63 4.01
N THR A 166 17.25 13.17 2.78
CA THR A 166 17.62 13.91 1.57
C THR A 166 16.53 14.91 1.17
N GLN A 167 15.27 14.49 1.30
CA GLN A 167 14.12 15.32 0.98
C GLN A 167 13.82 16.34 2.08
N GLN A 168 13.44 17.57 1.71
CA GLN A 168 13.06 18.64 2.64
C GLN A 168 11.51 18.77 2.70
N ALA A 169 10.85 18.86 3.88
CA ALA A 169 11.48 18.73 5.21
C ALA A 169 11.77 17.28 5.60
N HIS A 170 11.09 16.32 4.97
CA HIS A 170 11.22 14.86 5.13
C HIS A 170 10.55 14.17 3.93
N PRO A 171 10.77 12.87 3.71
CA PRO A 171 10.02 12.09 2.71
C PRO A 171 8.51 12.22 2.92
N PRO A 172 7.69 12.28 1.86
CA PRO A 172 6.24 12.26 2.00
C PRO A 172 5.78 11.07 2.84
N VAL A 173 4.84 11.31 3.77
CA VAL A 173 4.29 10.28 4.65
C VAL A 173 2.90 9.91 4.18
N TRP A 174 2.68 8.60 4.03
CA TRP A 174 1.39 7.97 3.77
C TRP A 174 0.98 7.14 4.98
N ALA A 175 -0.30 7.10 5.29
CA ALA A 175 -0.80 6.21 6.32
C ALA A 175 -1.99 5.41 5.79
N ALA A 176 -1.97 4.11 6.10
CA ALA A 176 -3.00 3.19 5.63
C ALA A 176 -4.27 3.30 6.48
N ALA A 177 -5.43 3.39 5.82
CA ALA A 177 -6.74 3.26 6.43
C ALA A 177 -7.67 2.45 5.55
N LEU A 178 -8.69 1.80 6.15
CA LEU A 178 -9.72 1.05 5.43
C LEU A 178 -11.11 1.67 5.63
N PHE A 179 -11.70 1.55 6.84
CA PHE A 179 -13.07 1.99 7.10
C PHE A 179 -13.27 2.67 8.46
N THR A 180 -12.23 2.80 9.28
CA THR A 180 -12.34 3.38 10.61
C THR A 180 -12.24 4.90 10.53
N LYS A 181 -13.34 5.61 10.77
CA LYS A 181 -13.45 7.07 10.68
C LYS A 181 -12.31 7.80 11.38
N SER A 182 -11.98 7.42 12.63
CA SER A 182 -10.90 8.04 13.40
C SER A 182 -9.50 7.89 12.80
N SER A 183 -9.29 6.92 11.89
CA SER A 183 -8.05 6.79 11.14
C SER A 183 -7.95 7.85 10.04
N PHE A 184 -9.04 8.07 9.30
CA PHE A 184 -9.10 9.10 8.25
C PHE A 184 -8.94 10.51 8.84
N GLU A 185 -9.60 10.77 9.99
CA GLU A 185 -9.46 12.03 10.73
C GLU A 185 -8.01 12.25 11.18
N TRP A 186 -7.39 11.25 11.83
CA TRP A 186 -5.99 11.36 12.30
C TRP A 186 -5.01 11.60 11.15
N ILE A 187 -5.17 10.90 10.02
CA ILE A 187 -4.31 11.07 8.84
C ILE A 187 -4.40 12.51 8.32
N GLY A 188 -5.60 13.05 8.19
CA GLY A 188 -5.83 14.43 7.76
C GLY A 188 -5.25 15.45 8.73
N ASP A 189 -5.50 15.28 10.03
CA ASP A 189 -5.02 16.19 11.09
C ASP A 189 -3.49 16.22 11.22
N ARG A 190 -2.81 15.14 10.83
CA ARG A 190 -1.33 15.07 10.80
C ARG A 190 -0.72 15.58 9.49
N GLY A 191 -1.54 15.87 8.48
CA GLY A 191 -1.08 16.28 7.17
C GLY A 191 -0.35 15.14 6.43
N HIS A 192 -0.69 13.88 6.73
CA HIS A 192 -0.21 12.72 6.00
C HIS A 192 -1.09 12.45 4.78
N HIS A 193 -0.54 11.77 3.78
CA HIS A 193 -1.29 11.30 2.64
C HIS A 193 -2.03 10.00 2.98
N LEU A 194 -3.16 9.76 2.33
CA LEU A 194 -4.02 8.62 2.59
C LEU A 194 -3.69 7.47 1.64
N LEU A 195 -3.41 6.29 2.21
CA LEU A 195 -3.22 5.05 1.47
C LEU A 195 -4.41 4.10 1.71
N ILE A 196 -5.19 3.83 0.69
CA ILE A 196 -6.21 2.77 0.70
C ILE A 196 -5.51 1.49 0.23
N ALA A 197 -5.03 0.72 1.20
CA ALA A 197 -4.17 -0.43 0.96
C ALA A 197 -4.90 -1.65 0.37
N SER A 198 -6.22 -1.62 0.32
CA SER A 198 -7.04 -2.72 -0.18
C SER A 198 -8.24 -2.19 -0.95
N SER A 199 -8.51 -2.77 -2.10
CA SER A 199 -9.67 -2.41 -2.92
C SER A 199 -10.98 -2.62 -2.15
N PRO A 200 -11.88 -1.63 -2.06
CA PRO A 200 -13.20 -1.82 -1.50
C PRO A 200 -14.07 -2.67 -2.43
N SER A 201 -15.12 -3.30 -1.88
CA SER A 201 -16.20 -3.82 -2.71
C SER A 201 -16.99 -2.66 -3.35
N ARG A 202 -17.67 -2.92 -4.47
CA ARG A 202 -18.55 -1.90 -5.10
C ARG A 202 -19.63 -1.40 -4.12
N GLU A 203 -20.16 -2.29 -3.28
CA GLU A 203 -21.14 -1.97 -2.24
C GLU A 203 -20.60 -0.97 -1.22
N LYS A 204 -19.35 -1.10 -0.78
CA LYS A 204 -18.72 -0.24 0.23
C LYS A 204 -18.06 1.02 -0.37
N ALA A 205 -18.07 1.16 -1.70
CA ALA A 205 -17.40 2.28 -2.38
C ALA A 205 -18.00 3.65 -2.01
N GLY A 206 -19.31 3.74 -1.80
CA GLY A 206 -19.99 4.95 -1.33
C GLY A 206 -19.50 5.40 0.05
N GLN A 207 -19.44 4.46 1.00
CA GLN A 207 -18.93 4.74 2.34
C GLN A 207 -17.43 5.16 2.30
N LEU A 208 -16.62 4.51 1.47
CA LEU A 208 -15.22 4.89 1.31
C LEU A 208 -15.08 6.30 0.74
N LYS A 209 -15.92 6.67 -0.23
CA LYS A 209 -15.95 8.04 -0.79
C LYS A 209 -16.19 9.08 0.30
N GLU A 210 -17.16 8.87 1.17
CA GLU A 210 -17.46 9.79 2.29
C GLU A 210 -16.26 9.92 3.24
N LEU A 211 -15.58 8.82 3.55
CA LEU A 211 -14.39 8.82 4.39
C LEU A 211 -13.20 9.53 3.72
N ILE A 212 -13.02 9.39 2.41
CA ILE A 212 -12.01 10.13 1.65
C ILE A 212 -12.28 11.63 1.66
N GLU A 213 -13.56 12.06 1.52
CA GLU A 213 -13.91 13.48 1.59
C GLU A 213 -13.65 14.03 3.02
N LEU A 214 -14.04 13.29 4.06
CA LEU A 214 -13.72 13.66 5.45
C LEU A 214 -12.21 13.85 5.66
N TYR A 215 -11.39 12.92 5.15
CA TYR A 215 -9.94 13.05 5.20
C TYR A 215 -9.47 14.34 4.51
N ARG A 216 -9.98 14.65 3.32
CA ARG A 216 -9.62 15.85 2.56
C ARG A 216 -9.99 17.13 3.31
N GLU A 217 -11.20 17.16 3.88
CA GLU A 217 -11.66 18.29 4.71
C GLU A 217 -10.75 18.53 5.90
N ARG A 218 -10.40 17.46 6.67
CA ARG A 218 -9.52 17.55 7.82
C ARG A 218 -8.12 18.04 7.43
N PHE A 219 -7.56 17.48 6.37
CA PHE A 219 -6.25 17.89 5.87
C PHE A 219 -6.22 19.36 5.46
N LEU A 220 -7.22 19.80 4.69
CA LEU A 220 -7.30 21.18 4.21
C LEU A 220 -7.55 22.17 5.35
N ALA A 221 -8.36 21.81 6.34
CA ALA A 221 -8.58 22.62 7.53
C ALA A 221 -7.26 22.85 8.31
N ALA A 222 -6.45 21.81 8.46
CA ALA A 222 -5.20 21.88 9.21
C ALA A 222 -4.03 22.49 8.39
N TYR A 223 -3.91 22.19 7.09
CA TYR A 223 -2.71 22.49 6.28
C TYR A 223 -2.99 23.25 4.98
N GLY A 224 -4.24 23.51 4.61
CA GLY A 224 -4.57 24.22 3.36
C GLY A 224 -3.91 25.60 3.23
N HIS A 225 -3.75 26.30 4.35
CA HIS A 225 -3.08 27.60 4.41
C HIS A 225 -1.56 27.53 4.08
N THR A 226 -0.95 26.36 4.16
CA THR A 226 0.48 26.14 3.84
C THR A 226 0.73 25.87 2.35
N GLY A 227 -0.32 25.76 1.54
CA GLY A 227 -0.23 25.34 0.14
C GLY A 227 -0.10 23.82 -0.06
N ARG A 228 -0.02 23.02 1.02
CA ARG A 228 0.02 21.56 0.94
C ARG A 228 -1.33 21.03 0.45
N ARG A 229 -1.28 19.93 -0.30
CA ARG A 229 -2.47 19.26 -0.86
C ARG A 229 -2.60 17.84 -0.30
N PRO A 230 -3.83 17.40 0.05
CA PRO A 230 -4.08 16.00 0.39
C PRO A 230 -3.90 15.14 -0.86
N ARG A 231 -3.33 13.95 -0.71
CA ARG A 231 -3.24 12.95 -1.78
C ARG A 231 -3.83 11.63 -1.31
N VAL A 232 -4.47 10.93 -2.22
CA VAL A 232 -5.09 9.62 -1.99
C VAL A 232 -4.51 8.62 -2.97
N ALA A 233 -3.93 7.54 -2.45
CA ALA A 233 -3.49 6.38 -3.23
C ALA A 233 -4.41 5.19 -2.98
N ILE A 234 -4.76 4.44 -4.03
CA ILE A 234 -5.57 3.23 -3.94
C ILE A 234 -4.90 2.07 -4.66
N SER A 235 -4.86 0.89 -4.02
CA SER A 235 -4.36 -0.35 -4.64
C SER A 235 -5.51 -1.18 -5.19
N ILE A 236 -5.43 -1.58 -6.47
CA ILE A 236 -6.47 -2.32 -7.20
C ILE A 236 -5.80 -3.42 -8.03
N ALA A 237 -6.39 -4.63 -8.03
CA ALA A 237 -5.93 -5.72 -8.86
C ALA A 237 -6.14 -5.39 -10.35
N LEU A 238 -5.09 -5.53 -11.16
CA LEU A 238 -5.13 -5.30 -12.61
C LEU A 238 -4.64 -6.53 -13.36
N LEU A 239 -5.41 -6.97 -14.33
CA LEU A 239 -4.97 -7.94 -15.34
C LEU A 239 -5.55 -7.58 -16.70
N LEU A 240 -4.67 -7.38 -17.66
CA LEU A 240 -5.03 -7.05 -19.04
C LEU A 240 -4.65 -8.20 -19.99
N ALA A 241 -5.52 -8.44 -20.98
CA ALA A 241 -5.31 -9.39 -22.05
C ALA A 241 -5.84 -8.82 -23.37
N ASP A 242 -5.75 -9.58 -24.44
CA ASP A 242 -6.21 -9.14 -25.77
C ASP A 242 -7.75 -9.14 -25.89
N SER A 243 -8.44 -9.90 -25.02
CA SER A 243 -9.90 -9.90 -24.94
C SER A 243 -10.40 -9.83 -23.49
N ASP A 244 -11.62 -9.33 -23.31
CA ASP A 244 -12.31 -9.30 -22.02
C ASP A 244 -12.53 -10.68 -21.43
N GLU A 245 -12.84 -11.66 -22.26
CA GLU A 245 -13.08 -13.04 -21.84
C GLU A 245 -11.81 -13.66 -21.26
N GLU A 246 -10.68 -13.52 -21.95
CA GLU A 246 -9.37 -13.99 -21.48
C GLU A 246 -8.98 -13.31 -20.16
N ALA A 247 -9.05 -11.97 -20.13
CA ALA A 247 -8.68 -11.21 -18.93
C ALA A 247 -9.52 -11.56 -17.71
N ARG A 248 -10.84 -11.69 -17.85
CA ARG A 248 -11.74 -12.08 -16.75
C ARG A 248 -11.51 -13.51 -16.31
N ALA A 249 -11.31 -14.44 -17.23
CA ALA A 249 -11.05 -15.84 -16.92
C ALA A 249 -9.71 -16.01 -16.17
N GLU A 250 -8.64 -15.38 -16.66
CA GLU A 250 -7.31 -15.42 -16.05
C GLU A 250 -7.29 -14.67 -14.72
N GLY A 251 -7.75 -13.41 -14.70
CA GLY A 251 -7.81 -12.57 -13.51
C GLY A 251 -8.68 -13.16 -12.40
N GLY A 252 -9.83 -13.72 -12.75
CA GLY A 252 -10.71 -14.40 -11.80
C GLY A 252 -10.06 -15.63 -11.15
N ARG A 253 -9.26 -16.43 -11.89
CA ARG A 253 -8.51 -17.55 -11.32
C ARG A 253 -7.44 -17.08 -10.31
N HIS A 254 -6.70 -16.03 -10.66
CA HIS A 254 -5.67 -15.47 -9.78
C HIS A 254 -6.28 -14.79 -8.56
N LEU A 255 -7.36 -14.05 -8.75
CA LEU A 255 -8.05 -13.37 -7.64
C LEU A 255 -8.64 -14.38 -6.63
N ARG A 256 -9.19 -15.50 -7.07
CA ARG A 256 -9.62 -16.57 -6.16
C ARG A 256 -8.48 -17.13 -5.31
N ARG A 257 -7.31 -17.41 -5.91
CA ARG A 257 -6.13 -17.87 -5.16
C ARG A 257 -5.67 -16.84 -4.13
N HIS A 258 -5.69 -15.57 -4.51
CA HIS A 258 -5.37 -14.47 -3.57
C HIS A 258 -6.32 -14.48 -2.38
N TRP A 259 -7.64 -14.60 -2.63
CA TRP A 259 -8.63 -14.65 -1.56
C TRP A 259 -8.52 -15.91 -0.70
N ASP A 260 -8.16 -17.06 -1.26
CA ASP A 260 -7.91 -18.28 -0.50
C ASP A 260 -6.72 -18.09 0.46
N THR A 261 -5.65 -17.47 -0.02
CA THR A 261 -4.47 -17.14 0.80
C THR A 261 -4.81 -16.12 1.90
N PHE A 262 -5.53 -15.06 1.56
CA PHE A 262 -6.02 -14.08 2.53
C PHE A 262 -6.95 -14.72 3.58
N ALA A 263 -7.90 -15.55 3.15
CA ALA A 263 -8.80 -16.27 4.03
C ALA A 263 -8.05 -17.19 5.02
N ALA A 264 -6.97 -17.81 4.57
CA ALA A 264 -6.12 -18.62 5.44
C ALA A 264 -5.49 -17.74 6.54
N ALA A 265 -4.92 -16.59 6.19
CA ALA A 265 -4.31 -15.67 7.14
C ALA A 265 -5.32 -15.11 8.16
N VAL A 266 -6.53 -14.71 7.71
CA VAL A 266 -7.55 -14.15 8.60
C VAL A 266 -8.21 -15.20 9.50
N ARG A 267 -8.01 -16.50 9.28
CA ARG A 267 -8.42 -17.54 10.27
C ARG A 267 -7.76 -17.35 11.63
N SER A 268 -6.63 -16.66 11.70
CA SER A 268 -5.96 -16.28 12.96
C SER A 268 -6.83 -15.41 13.87
N TRP A 269 -7.91 -14.81 13.34
CA TRP A 269 -8.92 -14.09 14.11
C TRP A 269 -9.94 -14.98 14.83
N GLN A 270 -9.98 -16.30 14.54
CA GLN A 270 -10.92 -17.21 15.18
C GLN A 270 -10.66 -17.28 16.69
N GLY A 271 -11.70 -17.03 17.49
CA GLY A 271 -11.61 -17.01 18.95
C GLY A 271 -10.85 -15.81 19.55
N ARG A 272 -10.46 -14.83 18.72
CA ARG A 272 -9.77 -13.61 19.14
C ARG A 272 -10.71 -12.41 19.11
N GLY A 273 -10.51 -11.48 20.06
CA GLY A 273 -11.14 -10.17 20.09
C GLY A 273 -10.11 -9.11 20.43
N SER A 274 -10.35 -7.89 20.00
CA SER A 274 -9.55 -6.72 20.36
C SER A 274 -10.42 -5.48 20.30
N THR A 275 -10.36 -4.64 21.32
CA THR A 275 -11.10 -3.37 21.39
C THR A 275 -10.61 -2.38 20.32
N SER A 276 -9.35 -2.44 19.95
CA SER A 276 -8.75 -1.62 18.88
C SER A 276 -9.18 -2.03 17.47
N TYR A 277 -9.79 -3.22 17.33
CA TYR A 277 -10.25 -3.79 16.07
C TYR A 277 -11.73 -4.19 16.10
N GLU A 278 -12.52 -3.51 16.93
CA GLU A 278 -13.96 -3.71 16.97
C GLU A 278 -14.58 -3.50 15.57
N GLY A 279 -15.44 -4.41 15.15
CA GLY A 279 -16.01 -4.43 13.80
C GLY A 279 -15.04 -4.82 12.67
N TYR A 280 -13.75 -4.95 12.94
CA TYR A 280 -12.77 -5.31 11.90
C TYR A 280 -12.88 -6.79 11.50
N ARG A 281 -13.14 -7.66 12.49
CA ARG A 281 -13.35 -9.09 12.29
C ARG A 281 -14.54 -9.35 11.36
N GLU A 282 -15.66 -8.69 11.61
CA GLU A 282 -16.88 -8.79 10.80
C GLU A 282 -16.60 -8.30 9.37
N ALA A 283 -15.92 -7.19 9.22
CA ALA A 283 -15.54 -6.68 7.91
C ALA A 283 -14.61 -7.62 7.14
N LEU A 284 -13.72 -8.36 7.81
CA LEU A 284 -12.85 -9.36 7.19
C LEU A 284 -13.63 -10.62 6.78
N VAL A 285 -14.55 -11.09 7.64
CA VAL A 285 -15.41 -12.25 7.34
C VAL A 285 -16.31 -11.92 6.16
N ASP A 286 -16.96 -10.77 6.15
CA ASP A 286 -17.78 -10.28 5.04
C ASP A 286 -16.99 -10.26 3.72
N ARG A 287 -15.75 -9.80 3.75
CA ARG A 287 -14.87 -9.81 2.58
C ARG A 287 -14.59 -11.22 2.08
N HIS A 288 -14.35 -12.15 2.99
CA HIS A 288 -14.11 -13.54 2.62
C HIS A 288 -15.36 -14.17 1.98
N THR A 289 -16.54 -13.88 2.54
CA THR A 289 -17.81 -14.34 1.99
C THR A 289 -18.10 -13.72 0.63
N ALA A 290 -17.81 -12.41 0.48
CA ALA A 290 -17.93 -11.71 -0.80
C ALA A 290 -16.88 -12.16 -1.84
N GLY A 291 -15.71 -12.64 -1.40
CA GLY A 291 -14.64 -13.16 -2.28
C GLY A 291 -15.05 -14.35 -3.14
N ASN A 292 -16.12 -15.04 -2.76
CA ASN A 292 -16.73 -16.11 -3.56
C ASN A 292 -17.71 -15.60 -4.64
N SER A 293 -17.96 -14.29 -4.71
CA SER A 293 -18.76 -13.64 -5.74
C SER A 293 -17.86 -12.89 -6.73
N GLU A 294 -18.30 -12.77 -7.98
CA GLU A 294 -17.60 -11.97 -9.01
C GLU A 294 -17.46 -10.48 -8.64
N ASP A 295 -18.13 -10.01 -7.57
CA ASP A 295 -18.16 -8.65 -7.03
C ASP A 295 -17.20 -8.38 -5.85
N ALA A 296 -16.31 -9.28 -5.53
CA ALA A 296 -15.49 -9.29 -4.30
C ALA A 296 -14.43 -8.16 -4.15
N GLY A 297 -14.53 -7.11 -4.87
CA GLY A 297 -13.65 -5.93 -4.82
C GLY A 297 -13.57 -5.28 -6.18
N MET A 298 -13.26 -4.00 -6.20
CA MET A 298 -12.96 -3.32 -7.45
C MET A 298 -11.65 -3.90 -8.01
N SER A 299 -11.77 -4.69 -9.06
CA SER A 299 -10.66 -5.18 -9.87
C SER A 299 -10.86 -4.70 -11.31
N VAL A 300 -9.79 -4.55 -12.05
CA VAL A 300 -9.83 -4.17 -13.47
C VAL A 300 -9.31 -5.35 -14.27
N PHE A 301 -10.22 -6.06 -14.91
CA PHE A 301 -9.91 -7.18 -15.80
C PHE A 301 -10.58 -6.95 -17.15
N GLY A 302 -9.78 -6.84 -18.21
CA GLY A 302 -10.34 -6.60 -19.53
C GLY A 302 -9.31 -6.38 -20.64
N ALA A 303 -9.82 -6.23 -21.84
CA ALA A 303 -9.09 -5.66 -22.95
C ALA A 303 -8.83 -4.16 -22.71
N PRO A 304 -7.87 -3.55 -23.38
CA PRO A 304 -7.49 -2.16 -23.11
C PRO A 304 -8.64 -1.15 -23.12
N GLU A 305 -9.62 -1.34 -24.00
CA GLU A 305 -10.78 -0.44 -24.15
C GLU A 305 -11.68 -0.51 -22.92
N SER A 306 -12.14 -1.71 -22.55
CA SER A 306 -13.03 -1.91 -21.39
C SER A 306 -12.31 -1.64 -20.06
N ALA A 307 -11.02 -1.93 -20.00
CA ALA A 307 -10.21 -1.58 -18.82
C ALA A 307 -10.13 -0.06 -18.61
N ALA A 308 -9.96 0.73 -19.68
CA ALA A 308 -9.96 2.18 -19.57
C ALA A 308 -11.31 2.72 -19.06
N GLU A 309 -12.44 2.12 -19.44
CA GLU A 309 -13.77 2.48 -18.94
C GLU A 309 -13.91 2.16 -17.46
N GLN A 310 -13.55 0.95 -17.04
CA GLN A 310 -13.56 0.54 -15.62
C GLN A 310 -12.69 1.47 -14.75
N ILE A 311 -11.51 1.87 -15.24
CA ILE A 311 -10.61 2.78 -14.53
C ILE A 311 -11.22 4.17 -14.41
N ARG A 312 -11.88 4.70 -15.45
CA ARG A 312 -12.59 5.99 -15.38
C ARG A 312 -13.70 5.95 -14.32
N GLU A 313 -14.52 4.90 -14.30
CA GLU A 313 -15.58 4.73 -13.28
C GLU A 313 -15.02 4.81 -11.86
N ILE A 314 -13.92 4.08 -11.57
CA ILE A 314 -13.27 4.09 -10.27
C ILE A 314 -12.69 5.47 -9.96
N ARG A 315 -12.05 6.10 -10.94
CA ARG A 315 -11.47 7.44 -10.81
C ARG A 315 -12.52 8.50 -10.53
N ASP A 316 -13.64 8.47 -11.23
CA ASP A 316 -14.74 9.43 -11.05
C ASP A 316 -15.43 9.24 -9.70
N LEU A 317 -15.53 8.00 -9.22
CA LEU A 317 -16.15 7.68 -7.94
C LEU A 317 -15.29 8.12 -6.74
N LEU A 318 -14.01 7.76 -6.73
CA LEU A 318 -13.12 7.90 -5.57
C LEU A 318 -12.11 9.05 -5.70
N ARG A 319 -11.90 9.55 -6.91
CA ARG A 319 -10.95 10.62 -7.25
C ARG A 319 -9.57 10.44 -6.64
N PRO A 320 -8.91 9.27 -6.84
CA PRO A 320 -7.56 9.05 -6.33
C PRO A 320 -6.53 9.90 -7.09
N ASP A 321 -5.50 10.34 -6.37
CA ASP A 321 -4.34 10.99 -6.96
C ASP A 321 -3.33 9.98 -7.52
N VAL A 322 -3.31 8.77 -6.93
CA VAL A 322 -2.44 7.66 -7.33
C VAL A 322 -3.24 6.37 -7.41
N MET A 323 -3.17 5.67 -8.55
CA MET A 323 -3.70 4.32 -8.70
C MET A 323 -2.54 3.32 -8.78
N LEU A 324 -2.52 2.37 -7.85
CA LEU A 324 -1.46 1.38 -7.68
C LEU A 324 -1.99 0.01 -8.12
N TRP A 325 -1.48 -0.49 -9.22
CA TRP A 325 -1.91 -1.76 -9.80
C TRP A 325 -1.26 -2.93 -9.07
N GLN A 326 -2.06 -3.70 -8.34
CA GLN A 326 -1.59 -4.96 -7.77
C GLN A 326 -1.46 -5.99 -8.89
N LEU A 327 -0.21 -6.44 -9.13
CA LEU A 327 0.13 -7.30 -10.25
C LEU A 327 0.51 -8.72 -9.83
N ASP A 328 0.96 -8.92 -8.61
CA ASP A 328 1.48 -10.21 -8.11
C ASP A 328 0.44 -11.05 -7.34
N PHE A 329 -0.84 -10.65 -7.40
CA PHE A 329 -1.92 -11.38 -6.72
C PHE A 329 -2.17 -12.76 -7.36
N GLY A 330 -2.47 -13.77 -6.52
CA GLY A 330 -2.84 -15.11 -6.96
C GLY A 330 -1.73 -15.80 -7.75
N GLN A 331 -0.47 -15.52 -7.44
CA GLN A 331 0.70 -16.19 -8.01
C GLN A 331 0.82 -16.01 -9.53
N GLN A 332 0.50 -14.86 -10.06
CA GLN A 332 0.61 -14.57 -11.48
C GLN A 332 2.00 -14.90 -12.03
N PRO A 333 2.11 -15.49 -13.22
CA PRO A 333 3.40 -15.69 -13.88
C PRO A 333 3.96 -14.34 -14.36
N ARG A 334 5.29 -14.24 -14.41
CA ARG A 334 5.98 -13.04 -14.88
C ARG A 334 5.45 -12.53 -16.22
N ALA A 335 5.21 -13.43 -17.18
CA ALA A 335 4.72 -13.07 -18.50
C ALA A 335 3.36 -12.33 -18.46
N ALA A 336 2.45 -12.72 -17.56
CA ALA A 336 1.16 -12.04 -17.39
C ALA A 336 1.34 -10.63 -16.80
N MET A 337 2.22 -10.48 -15.82
CA MET A 337 2.55 -9.15 -15.25
C MET A 337 3.17 -8.23 -16.31
N GLU A 338 4.15 -8.71 -17.08
CA GLU A 338 4.81 -7.93 -18.14
C GLU A 338 3.83 -7.55 -19.26
N ARG A 339 2.95 -8.47 -19.68
CA ARG A 339 1.89 -8.20 -20.66
C ARG A 339 0.96 -7.10 -20.15
N THR A 340 0.48 -7.22 -18.92
CA THR A 340 -0.40 -6.22 -18.30
C THR A 340 0.26 -4.84 -18.25
N LEU A 341 1.53 -4.75 -17.85
CA LEU A 341 2.27 -3.47 -17.81
C LEU A 341 2.38 -2.82 -19.20
N ARG A 342 2.71 -3.62 -20.25
CA ARG A 342 2.82 -3.10 -21.61
C ARG A 342 1.47 -2.65 -22.17
N LEU A 343 0.44 -3.48 -22.04
CA LEU A 343 -0.91 -3.12 -22.51
C LEU A 343 -1.43 -1.87 -21.78
N PHE A 344 -1.16 -1.74 -20.48
CA PHE A 344 -1.53 -0.53 -19.75
C PHE A 344 -0.82 0.71 -20.31
N ALA A 345 0.50 0.68 -20.39
CA ALA A 345 1.29 1.83 -20.81
C ALA A 345 1.03 2.23 -22.27
N GLU A 346 0.90 1.25 -23.16
CA GLU A 346 0.82 1.48 -24.61
C GLU A 346 -0.61 1.73 -25.11
N ARG A 347 -1.63 1.14 -24.45
CA ARG A 347 -3.00 1.15 -24.97
C ARG A 347 -4.05 1.71 -24.00
N VAL A 348 -3.89 1.55 -22.69
CA VAL A 348 -4.87 2.04 -21.69
C VAL A 348 -4.57 3.48 -21.29
N ARG A 349 -3.35 3.76 -20.84
CA ARG A 349 -2.94 5.08 -20.35
C ARG A 349 -3.20 6.22 -21.36
N PRO A 350 -2.87 6.11 -22.65
CA PRO A 350 -3.17 7.18 -23.60
C PRO A 350 -4.66 7.54 -23.67
N ARG A 351 -5.55 6.53 -23.57
CA ARG A 351 -7.01 6.75 -23.55
C ARG A 351 -7.52 7.47 -22.30
N LEU A 352 -6.83 7.27 -21.18
CA LEU A 352 -7.15 7.96 -19.92
C LEU A 352 -6.67 9.41 -19.95
N ASP A 353 -5.49 9.67 -20.52
CA ASP A 353 -4.88 11.00 -20.62
C ASP A 353 -5.62 11.90 -21.60
N GLU A 354 -6.17 11.38 -22.69
CA GLU A 354 -6.99 12.14 -23.66
C GLU A 354 -8.24 12.72 -23.02
N THR A 355 -8.88 11.97 -22.13
CA THR A 355 -10.11 12.39 -21.45
C THR A 355 -9.84 13.46 -20.36
N GLU A 356 -8.64 13.52 -19.79
CA GLU A 356 -8.29 14.56 -18.81
C GLU A 356 -7.93 15.91 -19.45
N ARG A 357 -7.68 15.95 -20.77
CA ARG A 357 -7.34 17.17 -21.53
C ARG A 357 -8.55 17.84 -22.20
N SER A 358 -9.65 17.10 -22.29
CA SER A 358 -10.92 17.59 -22.84
C SER A 358 -11.84 18.12 -21.73
#